data_9e3c0ad0c756591f902f52cc7d75cd47
#
_entry.id   9e3c0ad0c756591f902f52cc7d75cd47
#
_cell.length_a   1.000
_cell.length_b   1.000
_cell.length_c   1.000
_cell.angle_alpha   90.00
_cell.angle_beta   90.00
_cell.angle_gamma   90.00
#
_symmetry.space_group_name_H-M   'P 1'
#
loop_
_entity.id
_entity.type
_entity.pdbx_description
1 polymer ?
#
loop_
_entity_poly.entity_id
_entity_poly.type
_entity_poly.pdbx_seq_one_letter_code
_entity_poly.pdbx_strand_id
1 'polypeptide(L)'
;MRGAKSAKWVAGAIAVAMAATACGGSKSDDSKNDSSGKPAGYVSIDVGEPQKPLIPADTNESNGSYVIQSLFTQLLDFDGNGEIVLTNAESVETEDSKVWTVKLKEGWKFHNGEAVTSQSYIDAWNWYANAKNKQQNSFWFSDIEGYDDVHPEKGDPKADKMSGLKAIDDTTFTITLKTKVPYFNYKLGYATWAPLPKVFFDDPKAFGQKPVGNGPYQFEKWDHKKLIQVKAFDDYKGPNKAANKGIQFKNYATVEAAYRDVVSGNLDIIRQVGPTDLPKYKQDLGDGAIEQPYSAIQTLVPAFYSKTFKDIDPKVLQGLSMAIDRDTITKTVLNNTRTPANSWTPPQVKGNQDLGTDVFTYNPEKAKKLVKEGGGVPDNKLFIQYNSDGGHKEWVTAVCESIRNATGVDCVGDPKPDFPTDLEARDNDQVKSMYRGGWVADYPVNVNFLKELYHSKAESNNGRFSDKEIDEMMAKGDDATSMEEAVKAYQEVEKKLLEKMPSIPLWYYRINGGHGKGVDNVVVDFHGDIELPQVTVK
;
A
#
# COMPACT_ATOMS: atom_id res chain seq x y z
N MET A 1 -45.76 0.30 49.79
CA MET A 1 -45.28 -0.12 51.13
C MET A 1 -43.77 -0.36 51.04
N ARG A 2 -43.01 0.48 51.65
CA ARG A 2 -41.88 0.26 52.57
C ARG A 2 -40.75 -0.59 51.95
N GLY A 3 -39.46 -0.20 51.91
CA GLY A 3 -38.80 0.84 52.64
C GLY A 3 -37.33 0.95 52.23
N ALA A 4 -36.82 2.14 52.40
CA ALA A 4 -35.42 2.54 52.20
C ALA A 4 -34.51 1.97 53.30
N LYS A 5 -33.26 1.67 52.96
CA LYS A 5 -32.15 1.70 53.96
C LYS A 5 -30.88 2.30 53.35
N SER A 6 -30.51 3.40 53.93
CA SER A 6 -29.25 4.13 53.82
C SER A 6 -28.12 3.39 54.52
N ALA A 7 -26.88 3.47 54.02
CA ALA A 7 -25.65 3.24 54.77
C ALA A 7 -24.49 4.06 54.18
N LYS A 8 -24.14 5.03 54.78
CA LYS A 8 -23.02 5.65 55.51
C LYS A 8 -21.63 5.55 54.81
N TRP A 9 -21.13 6.73 54.55
CA TRP A 9 -19.72 7.07 54.27
C TRP A 9 -18.79 6.71 55.43
N VAL A 10 -17.59 6.16 55.11
CA VAL A 10 -16.43 6.16 55.98
C VAL A 10 -15.26 6.74 55.19
N ALA A 11 -14.82 7.91 55.61
CA ALA A 11 -13.57 8.53 55.21
C ALA A 11 -12.43 7.96 56.06
N GLY A 12 -11.41 7.42 55.40
CA GLY A 12 -10.17 6.98 56.04
C GLY A 12 -8.98 7.70 55.41
N ALA A 13 -8.44 8.67 56.16
CA ALA A 13 -7.17 9.31 55.84
C ALA A 13 -6.02 8.37 56.27
N ILE A 14 -5.08 8.11 55.38
CA ILE A 14 -3.80 7.47 55.72
C ILE A 14 -2.67 8.43 55.36
N ALA A 15 -1.91 8.77 56.40
CA ALA A 15 -0.76 9.66 56.36
C ALA A 15 0.47 9.02 55.74
N VAL A 16 1.22 9.83 55.02
CA VAL A 16 2.52 9.52 54.40
C VAL A 16 3.59 9.50 55.48
N ALA A 17 4.36 8.42 55.58
CA ALA A 17 5.63 8.38 56.26
C ALA A 17 6.77 8.34 55.25
N MET A 18 7.57 9.40 55.17
CA MET A 18 8.86 9.42 54.49
C MET A 18 9.89 8.64 55.34
N ALA A 19 10.60 7.73 54.71
CA ALA A 19 11.87 7.23 55.18
C ALA A 19 12.90 7.35 54.08
N ALA A 20 13.84 8.26 54.24
CA ALA A 20 15.03 8.38 53.43
C ALA A 20 16.05 7.32 53.87
N THR A 21 16.55 6.52 52.94
CA THR A 21 17.83 5.82 53.10
C THR A 21 18.63 5.95 51.81
N ALA A 22 19.81 6.53 51.96
CA ALA A 22 20.79 6.75 50.90
C ALA A 22 21.73 5.53 50.77
N CYS A 23 22.36 5.47 49.58
CA CYS A 23 23.57 4.75 49.21
C CYS A 23 23.42 3.38 48.54
N GLY A 24 23.82 3.34 47.27
CA GLY A 24 24.20 2.15 46.55
C GLY A 24 24.14 2.36 45.03
N GLY A 25 25.26 2.81 44.42
CA GLY A 25 25.32 3.09 42.99
C GLY A 25 25.17 1.84 42.12
N SER A 26 24.25 1.93 41.18
CA SER A 26 24.22 1.12 39.96
C SER A 26 23.88 2.08 38.84
N LYS A 27 24.70 2.12 37.79
CA LYS A 27 24.41 2.87 36.57
C LYS A 27 23.16 2.25 35.92
N SER A 28 22.03 2.87 36.11
CA SER A 28 20.85 2.64 35.30
C SER A 28 20.98 3.54 34.07
N ASP A 29 20.98 2.96 32.88
CA ASP A 29 20.72 3.68 31.63
C ASP A 29 19.35 4.36 31.76
N ASP A 30 19.37 5.65 32.01
CA ASP A 30 18.18 6.51 31.96
C ASP A 30 17.72 6.63 30.51
N SER A 31 16.89 5.71 30.09
CA SER A 31 16.08 5.91 28.88
C SER A 31 15.05 7.00 29.18
N LYS A 32 15.42 8.25 28.89
CA LYS A 32 14.49 9.39 28.97
C LYS A 32 13.41 9.22 27.88
N ASN A 33 12.22 8.84 28.30
CA ASN A 33 11.03 9.00 27.48
C ASN A 33 10.66 10.48 27.44
N ASP A 34 10.29 10.98 26.25
CA ASP A 34 9.67 12.29 26.14
C ASP A 34 8.22 12.27 26.69
N SER A 35 7.55 13.43 26.74
CA SER A 35 6.18 13.56 27.25
C SER A 35 5.14 12.76 26.45
N SER A 36 5.48 12.29 25.22
CA SER A 36 4.64 11.48 24.34
C SER A 36 4.74 9.97 24.61
N GLY A 37 5.59 9.53 25.56
CA GLY A 37 5.88 8.12 25.83
C GLY A 37 6.77 7.45 24.78
N LYS A 38 7.40 8.25 23.91
CA LYS A 38 8.34 7.85 22.87
C LYS A 38 9.76 7.76 23.43
N PRO A 39 10.55 6.72 23.12
CA PRO A 39 11.96 6.68 23.49
C PRO A 39 12.75 7.84 22.85
N ALA A 40 13.72 8.38 23.58
CA ALA A 40 14.54 9.49 23.06
C ALA A 40 15.27 9.14 21.75
N GLY A 41 15.14 10.02 20.76
CA GLY A 41 15.72 9.83 19.42
C GLY A 41 14.90 8.98 18.46
N TYR A 42 13.69 8.54 18.86
CA TYR A 42 12.73 7.89 17.97
C TYR A 42 11.87 8.93 17.26
N VAL A 43 11.40 8.55 16.08
CA VAL A 43 10.40 9.29 15.30
C VAL A 43 9.06 8.59 15.41
N SER A 44 7.97 9.34 15.56
CA SER A 44 6.61 8.79 15.55
C SER A 44 5.85 9.25 14.30
N ILE A 45 5.12 8.32 13.68
CA ILE A 45 4.35 8.55 12.47
C ILE A 45 3.02 7.81 12.54
N ASP A 46 1.96 8.36 11.94
CA ASP A 46 0.67 7.71 11.85
C ASP A 46 0.68 6.59 10.79
N VAL A 47 0.33 5.39 11.21
CA VAL A 47 0.15 4.23 10.31
C VAL A 47 -1.02 3.40 10.85
N GLY A 48 -1.93 2.99 9.99
CA GLY A 48 -3.02 2.10 10.36
C GLY A 48 -2.54 0.70 10.74
N GLU A 49 -3.42 -0.12 11.30
CA GLU A 49 -3.11 -1.52 11.59
C GLU A 49 -2.87 -2.29 10.29
N PRO A 50 -1.74 -3.02 10.13
CA PRO A 50 -1.54 -3.94 9.02
C PRO A 50 -2.61 -5.02 8.97
N GLN A 51 -3.12 -5.34 7.77
CA GLN A 51 -4.12 -6.38 7.57
C GLN A 51 -3.57 -7.78 7.88
N LYS A 52 -2.33 -8.02 7.53
CA LYS A 52 -1.67 -9.34 7.59
C LYS A 52 -0.44 -9.33 8.50
N PRO A 53 0.07 -10.51 8.87
CA PRO A 53 1.39 -10.62 9.48
C PRO A 53 2.47 -9.96 8.63
N LEU A 54 3.53 -9.45 9.27
CA LEU A 54 4.62 -8.73 8.60
C LEU A 54 5.55 -9.69 7.84
N ILE A 55 5.01 -10.26 6.76
CA ILE A 55 5.72 -11.12 5.79
C ILE A 55 5.70 -10.39 4.45
N PRO A 56 6.86 -10.16 3.78
CA PRO A 56 6.91 -9.36 2.55
C PRO A 56 5.92 -9.76 1.45
N ALA A 57 5.69 -11.05 1.24
CA ALA A 57 4.76 -11.51 0.20
C ALA A 57 3.31 -11.69 0.67
N ASP A 58 2.99 -11.52 1.95
CA ASP A 58 1.62 -11.57 2.46
C ASP A 58 1.00 -10.19 2.69
N THR A 59 1.74 -9.13 2.39
CA THR A 59 1.35 -7.75 2.61
C THR A 59 1.28 -7.00 1.28
N ASN A 60 0.07 -6.59 0.87
CA ASN A 60 -0.18 -5.84 -0.37
C ASN A 60 -0.97 -4.53 -0.12
N GLU A 61 -1.06 -4.07 1.14
CA GLU A 61 -1.74 -2.85 1.52
C GLU A 61 -0.77 -1.83 2.17
N SER A 62 -1.10 -0.54 2.06
CA SER A 62 -0.17 0.57 2.37
C SER A 62 0.35 0.57 3.81
N ASN A 63 -0.47 0.18 4.81
CA ASN A 63 -0.05 0.24 6.21
C ASN A 63 1.02 -0.81 6.53
N GLY A 64 0.76 -2.06 6.11
CA GLY A 64 1.71 -3.16 6.29
C GLY A 64 2.95 -3.00 5.41
N SER A 65 2.79 -2.59 4.14
CA SER A 65 3.90 -2.35 3.21
C SER A 65 4.87 -1.31 3.76
N TYR A 66 4.38 -0.22 4.35
CA TYR A 66 5.21 0.83 4.92
C TYR A 66 6.06 0.34 6.11
N VAL A 67 5.52 -0.54 6.93
CA VAL A 67 6.29 -1.20 8.00
C VAL A 67 7.29 -2.20 7.43
N ILE A 68 6.89 -3.01 6.43
CA ILE A 68 7.76 -4.00 5.77
C ILE A 68 8.98 -3.31 5.14
N GLN A 69 8.81 -2.21 4.43
CA GLN A 69 9.91 -1.44 3.82
C GLN A 69 10.93 -0.93 4.84
N SER A 70 10.54 -0.68 6.09
CA SER A 70 11.48 -0.33 7.15
C SER A 70 12.30 -1.51 7.65
N LEU A 71 11.74 -2.73 7.60
CA LEU A 71 12.30 -3.96 8.15
C LEU A 71 13.11 -4.78 7.13
N PHE A 72 12.78 -4.65 5.85
CA PHE A 72 13.37 -5.45 4.76
C PHE A 72 13.96 -4.55 3.67
N THR A 73 14.99 -5.03 3.03
CA THR A 73 15.59 -4.42 1.84
C THR A 73 15.66 -5.47 0.74
N GLN A 74 15.08 -5.15 -0.41
CA GLN A 74 15.10 -5.94 -1.64
C GLN A 74 16.37 -5.67 -2.47
N LEU A 75 16.40 -6.14 -3.73
CA LEU A 75 17.58 -6.02 -4.61
C LEU A 75 17.86 -4.58 -5.04
N LEU A 76 16.80 -3.81 -5.29
CA LEU A 76 16.87 -2.42 -5.74
C LEU A 76 15.67 -1.62 -5.17
N ASP A 77 15.69 -0.33 -5.35
CA ASP A 77 14.67 0.65 -4.99
C ASP A 77 14.60 1.72 -6.08
N PHE A 78 13.84 2.78 -5.88
CA PHE A 78 13.72 3.90 -6.82
C PHE A 78 14.04 5.21 -6.12
N ASP A 79 14.66 6.13 -6.87
CA ASP A 79 14.81 7.50 -6.42
C ASP A 79 13.52 8.32 -6.60
N GLY A 80 13.55 9.59 -6.19
CA GLY A 80 12.40 10.50 -6.32
C GLY A 80 11.94 10.76 -7.77
N ASN A 81 12.73 10.37 -8.78
CA ASN A 81 12.41 10.46 -10.20
C ASN A 81 11.92 9.11 -10.78
N GLY A 82 11.89 8.05 -9.97
CA GLY A 82 11.55 6.70 -10.41
C GLY A 82 12.67 5.97 -11.14
N GLU A 83 13.93 6.42 -10.99
CA GLU A 83 15.08 5.72 -11.53
C GLU A 83 15.59 4.65 -10.56
N ILE A 84 16.08 3.52 -11.10
CA ILE A 84 16.54 2.38 -10.31
C ILE A 84 17.77 2.73 -9.46
N VAL A 85 17.70 2.46 -8.16
CA VAL A 85 18.79 2.53 -7.19
C VAL A 85 19.11 1.13 -6.67
N LEU A 86 20.32 0.62 -6.96
CA LEU A 86 20.72 -0.70 -6.47
C LEU A 86 20.96 -0.68 -4.96
N THR A 87 20.18 -1.45 -4.21
CA THR A 87 20.26 -1.57 -2.75
C THR A 87 21.11 -2.77 -2.34
N ASN A 88 20.55 -3.98 -2.28
CA ASN A 88 21.30 -5.20 -1.96
C ASN A 88 21.98 -5.80 -3.19
N ALA A 89 21.49 -5.55 -4.42
CA ALA A 89 22.17 -5.95 -5.64
C ALA A 89 23.38 -5.05 -5.95
N GLU A 90 24.47 -5.65 -6.42
CA GLU A 90 25.56 -4.98 -7.11
C GLU A 90 25.22 -4.76 -8.59
N SER A 91 24.58 -5.77 -9.23
CA SER A 91 24.02 -5.65 -10.58
C SER A 91 22.80 -6.54 -10.77
N VAL A 92 21.94 -6.15 -11.73
CA VAL A 92 20.80 -6.93 -12.25
C VAL A 92 20.82 -6.78 -13.77
N GLU A 93 21.29 -7.78 -14.48
CA GLU A 93 21.63 -7.70 -15.90
C GLU A 93 20.98 -8.79 -16.72
N THR A 94 20.71 -8.49 -17.99
CA THR A 94 20.18 -9.43 -18.99
C THR A 94 20.67 -9.07 -20.38
N GLU A 95 20.86 -10.10 -21.24
CA GLU A 95 21.16 -9.88 -22.67
C GLU A 95 19.89 -10.06 -23.54
N ASP A 96 18.86 -10.73 -23.03
CA ASP A 96 17.72 -11.19 -23.82
C ASP A 96 16.35 -10.89 -23.19
N SER A 97 16.31 -10.17 -22.05
CA SER A 97 15.12 -9.90 -21.25
C SER A 97 14.40 -11.15 -20.72
N LYS A 98 15.02 -12.33 -20.86
CA LYS A 98 14.47 -13.62 -20.39
C LYS A 98 15.30 -14.23 -19.27
N VAL A 99 16.62 -14.22 -19.40
CA VAL A 99 17.53 -14.68 -18.35
C VAL A 99 18.17 -13.47 -17.69
N TRP A 100 17.89 -13.30 -16.41
CA TRP A 100 18.42 -12.22 -15.59
C TRP A 100 19.47 -12.76 -14.63
N THR A 101 20.64 -12.12 -14.59
CA THR A 101 21.72 -12.44 -13.65
C THR A 101 21.75 -11.38 -12.57
N VAL A 102 21.62 -11.79 -11.32
CA VAL A 102 21.70 -10.94 -10.14
C VAL A 102 23.02 -11.21 -9.42
N LYS A 103 23.78 -10.15 -9.14
CA LYS A 103 24.95 -10.18 -8.28
C LYS A 103 24.66 -9.36 -7.02
N LEU A 104 24.88 -9.95 -5.84
CA LEU A 104 24.65 -9.32 -4.55
C LEU A 104 25.90 -8.59 -4.06
N LYS A 105 25.71 -7.48 -3.35
CA LYS A 105 26.78 -6.83 -2.58
C LYS A 105 27.19 -7.71 -1.41
N GLU A 106 28.48 -7.83 -1.15
CA GLU A 106 28.99 -8.65 -0.06
C GLU A 106 28.76 -8.05 1.33
N GLY A 107 28.69 -8.92 2.35
CA GLY A 107 28.66 -8.53 3.76
C GLY A 107 27.33 -8.09 4.32
N TRP A 108 26.23 -8.25 3.56
CA TRP A 108 24.88 -8.00 4.06
C TRP A 108 24.46 -9.08 5.05
N LYS A 109 23.74 -8.66 6.10
CA LYS A 109 23.24 -9.53 7.16
C LYS A 109 21.78 -9.24 7.47
N PHE A 110 21.07 -10.28 7.88
CA PHE A 110 19.82 -10.13 8.59
C PHE A 110 20.03 -9.60 10.02
N HIS A 111 18.98 -9.13 10.66
CA HIS A 111 19.00 -8.57 12.01
C HIS A 111 19.48 -9.56 13.09
N ASN A 112 19.42 -10.86 12.81
CA ASN A 112 19.95 -11.94 13.69
C ASN A 112 21.43 -12.25 13.44
N GLY A 113 22.09 -11.55 12.52
CA GLY A 113 23.50 -11.75 12.15
C GLY A 113 23.75 -12.80 11.07
N GLU A 114 22.72 -13.52 10.58
CA GLU A 114 22.82 -14.43 9.45
C GLU A 114 23.18 -13.68 8.17
N ALA A 115 24.04 -14.25 7.32
CA ALA A 115 24.41 -13.64 6.04
C ALA A 115 23.23 -13.69 5.05
N VAL A 116 23.04 -12.59 4.30
CA VAL A 116 22.14 -12.57 3.14
C VAL A 116 22.89 -13.14 1.94
N THR A 117 22.34 -14.19 1.34
CA THR A 117 22.95 -14.92 0.21
C THR A 117 21.96 -15.11 -0.92
N SER A 118 22.43 -15.59 -2.08
CA SER A 118 21.59 -16.03 -3.19
C SER A 118 20.50 -17.01 -2.75
N GLN A 119 20.84 -17.93 -1.84
CA GLN A 119 19.90 -18.92 -1.33
C GLN A 119 18.80 -18.28 -0.47
N SER A 120 19.08 -17.19 0.25
CA SER A 120 18.07 -16.45 1.03
C SER A 120 16.96 -15.88 0.15
N TYR A 121 17.29 -15.45 -1.07
CA TYR A 121 16.33 -15.01 -2.07
C TYR A 121 15.56 -16.17 -2.69
N ILE A 122 16.28 -17.19 -3.14
CA ILE A 122 15.69 -18.35 -3.84
C ILE A 122 14.71 -19.11 -2.93
N ASP A 123 15.06 -19.36 -1.68
CA ASP A 123 14.19 -20.05 -0.74
C ASP A 123 12.96 -19.20 -0.39
N ALA A 124 13.14 -17.88 -0.18
CA ALA A 124 12.04 -16.95 0.05
C ALA A 124 11.04 -16.96 -1.12
N TRP A 125 11.52 -16.76 -2.35
CA TRP A 125 10.66 -16.64 -3.52
C TRP A 125 9.94 -17.95 -3.87
N ASN A 126 10.59 -19.09 -3.69
CA ASN A 126 9.92 -20.40 -3.81
C ASN A 126 8.81 -20.58 -2.78
N TRP A 127 9.06 -20.15 -1.55
CA TRP A 127 8.06 -20.24 -0.49
C TRP A 127 6.88 -19.28 -0.77
N TYR A 128 7.16 -18.05 -1.19
CA TYR A 128 6.14 -17.06 -1.52
C TYR A 128 5.27 -17.49 -2.71
N ALA A 129 5.87 -18.03 -3.75
CA ALA A 129 5.17 -18.50 -4.94
C ALA A 129 4.30 -19.74 -4.71
N ASN A 130 4.62 -20.59 -3.70
CA ASN A 130 3.95 -21.87 -3.52
C ASN A 130 2.50 -21.70 -3.02
N ALA A 131 1.53 -22.20 -3.79
CA ALA A 131 0.09 -22.07 -3.50
C ALA A 131 -0.33 -22.59 -2.11
N LYS A 132 0.40 -23.56 -1.52
CA LYS A 132 0.13 -24.06 -0.15
C LYS A 132 0.29 -22.97 0.91
N ASN A 133 1.15 -21.98 0.67
CA ASN A 133 1.47 -20.91 1.62
C ASN A 133 0.50 -19.71 1.53
N LYS A 134 -0.34 -19.65 0.50
CA LYS A 134 -1.45 -18.69 0.33
C LYS A 134 -1.01 -17.22 0.50
N GLN A 135 0.14 -16.87 -0.07
CA GLN A 135 0.64 -15.50 0.02
C GLN A 135 -0.09 -14.58 -0.97
N GLN A 136 -0.51 -13.40 -0.52
CA GLN A 136 -1.28 -12.45 -1.34
C GLN A 136 -0.52 -11.95 -2.57
N ASN A 137 0.80 -11.88 -2.49
CA ASN A 137 1.66 -11.41 -3.59
C ASN A 137 2.29 -12.55 -4.39
N SER A 138 1.76 -13.78 -4.33
CA SER A 138 2.33 -14.91 -5.07
C SER A 138 2.32 -14.72 -6.58
N PHE A 139 1.35 -13.98 -7.14
CA PHE A 139 1.26 -13.65 -8.56
C PHE A 139 2.48 -12.88 -9.10
N TRP A 140 3.20 -12.12 -8.26
CA TRP A 140 4.41 -11.40 -8.66
C TRP A 140 5.49 -12.29 -9.24
N PHE A 141 5.52 -13.57 -8.85
CA PHE A 141 6.47 -14.58 -9.34
C PHE A 141 5.99 -15.29 -10.61
N SER A 142 4.80 -14.95 -11.13
CA SER A 142 4.15 -15.65 -12.26
C SER A 142 4.95 -15.64 -13.56
N ASP A 143 5.85 -14.68 -13.74
CA ASP A 143 6.72 -14.60 -14.92
C ASP A 143 7.87 -15.62 -14.87
N ILE A 144 8.21 -16.19 -13.68
CA ILE A 144 9.35 -17.11 -13.50
C ILE A 144 9.01 -18.50 -14.02
N GLU A 145 9.94 -19.14 -14.74
CA GLU A 145 9.80 -20.50 -15.23
C GLU A 145 9.59 -21.50 -14.07
N GLY A 146 8.60 -22.37 -14.21
CA GLY A 146 8.20 -23.32 -13.15
C GLY A 146 7.21 -22.78 -12.12
N TYR A 147 6.77 -21.52 -12.25
CA TYR A 147 5.73 -20.97 -11.36
C TYR A 147 4.44 -21.81 -11.39
N ASP A 148 3.95 -22.21 -12.57
CA ASP A 148 2.71 -22.99 -12.71
C ASP A 148 2.79 -24.38 -12.06
N ASP A 149 3.99 -24.89 -11.81
CA ASP A 149 4.19 -26.16 -11.10
C ASP A 149 4.11 -26.00 -9.58
N VAL A 150 4.53 -24.85 -9.05
CA VAL A 150 4.41 -24.53 -7.61
C VAL A 150 3.09 -23.84 -7.28
N HIS A 151 2.42 -23.22 -8.28
CA HIS A 151 1.15 -22.50 -8.15
C HIS A 151 0.17 -22.85 -9.28
N PRO A 152 -0.34 -24.10 -9.33
CA PRO A 152 -1.28 -24.49 -10.37
C PRO A 152 -2.65 -23.84 -10.15
N GLU A 153 -3.36 -23.53 -11.24
CA GLU A 153 -4.74 -22.99 -11.19
C GLU A 153 -5.72 -23.92 -10.44
N LYS A 154 -5.45 -25.20 -10.45
CA LYS A 154 -6.28 -26.23 -9.78
C LYS A 154 -5.41 -27.35 -9.25
N GLY A 155 -5.79 -27.84 -8.07
CA GLY A 155 -5.10 -28.95 -7.43
C GLY A 155 -3.88 -28.53 -6.61
N ASP A 156 -3.11 -29.54 -6.16
CA ASP A 156 -1.92 -29.30 -5.36
C ASP A 156 -0.70 -28.97 -6.23
N PRO A 157 0.28 -28.22 -5.71
CA PRO A 157 1.57 -28.01 -6.36
C PRO A 157 2.23 -29.32 -6.78
N LYS A 158 2.80 -29.34 -8.00
CA LYS A 158 3.54 -30.46 -8.58
C LYS A 158 5.02 -30.43 -8.24
N ALA A 159 5.52 -29.26 -7.83
CA ALA A 159 6.89 -29.02 -7.41
C ALA A 159 6.93 -28.12 -6.17
N ASP A 160 8.02 -28.19 -5.43
CA ASP A 160 8.24 -27.29 -4.28
C ASP A 160 9.04 -26.03 -4.66
N LYS A 161 9.70 -26.04 -5.84
CA LYS A 161 10.58 -24.97 -6.30
C LYS A 161 10.33 -24.66 -7.78
N MET A 162 10.43 -23.37 -8.12
CA MET A 162 10.43 -22.89 -9.50
C MET A 162 11.73 -23.28 -10.20
N SER A 163 11.64 -23.84 -11.41
CA SER A 163 12.81 -24.28 -12.20
C SER A 163 13.67 -23.12 -12.70
N GLY A 164 13.08 -21.91 -12.80
CA GLY A 164 13.76 -20.70 -13.27
C GLY A 164 14.71 -20.05 -12.27
N LEU A 165 14.79 -20.52 -11.01
CA LEU A 165 15.67 -19.95 -9.99
C LEU A 165 16.89 -20.84 -9.75
N LYS A 166 18.10 -20.29 -9.93
CA LYS A 166 19.33 -21.06 -9.76
C LYS A 166 20.44 -20.24 -9.10
N ALA A 167 20.91 -20.68 -7.94
CA ALA A 167 22.14 -20.15 -7.34
C ALA A 167 23.35 -20.61 -8.17
N ILE A 168 24.26 -19.68 -8.45
CA ILE A 168 25.58 -19.95 -9.05
C ILE A 168 26.60 -20.07 -7.91
N ASP A 169 26.56 -19.11 -6.97
CA ASP A 169 27.34 -19.07 -5.74
C ASP A 169 26.59 -18.30 -4.66
N ASP A 170 27.21 -18.02 -3.52
CA ASP A 170 26.55 -17.33 -2.39
C ASP A 170 26.10 -15.90 -2.71
N THR A 171 26.67 -15.27 -3.74
CA THR A 171 26.40 -13.87 -4.13
C THR A 171 25.79 -13.73 -5.51
N THR A 172 25.74 -14.81 -6.30
CA THR A 172 25.27 -14.74 -7.69
C THR A 172 24.20 -15.79 -7.96
N PHE A 173 23.09 -15.37 -8.57
CA PHE A 173 22.03 -16.27 -9.01
C PHE A 173 21.39 -15.80 -10.30
N THR A 174 20.69 -16.71 -10.98
CA THR A 174 19.93 -16.40 -12.19
C THR A 174 18.44 -16.58 -11.98
N ILE A 175 17.67 -15.77 -12.71
CA ILE A 175 16.21 -15.81 -12.82
C ILE A 175 15.89 -16.06 -14.30
N THR A 176 15.34 -17.21 -14.63
CA THR A 176 14.85 -17.52 -15.98
C THR A 176 13.35 -17.29 -16.02
N LEU A 177 12.88 -16.44 -16.91
CA LEU A 177 11.47 -16.13 -17.10
C LEU A 177 10.84 -17.08 -18.14
N LYS A 178 9.53 -17.26 -18.10
CA LYS A 178 8.74 -18.02 -19.11
C LYS A 178 8.89 -17.40 -20.49
N THR A 179 8.75 -16.08 -20.56
CA THR A 179 8.86 -15.25 -21.75
C THR A 179 9.81 -14.08 -21.50
N LYS A 180 10.06 -13.25 -22.47
CA LYS A 180 10.82 -12.01 -22.29
C LYS A 180 9.95 -11.02 -21.53
N VAL A 181 10.52 -10.33 -20.54
CA VAL A 181 9.87 -9.25 -19.80
C VAL A 181 10.86 -8.11 -19.63
N PRO A 182 10.86 -7.12 -20.53
CA PRO A 182 11.90 -6.09 -20.57
C PRO A 182 11.89 -5.11 -19.38
N TYR A 183 10.82 -5.09 -18.61
CA TYR A 183 10.66 -4.27 -17.39
C TYR A 183 10.80 -5.10 -16.09
N PHE A 184 11.25 -6.36 -16.17
CA PHE A 184 11.30 -7.26 -15.01
C PHE A 184 12.18 -6.72 -13.88
N ASN A 185 13.29 -6.05 -14.20
CA ASN A 185 14.13 -5.41 -13.20
C ASN A 185 13.38 -4.38 -12.34
N TYR A 186 12.43 -3.64 -12.90
CA TYR A 186 11.60 -2.70 -12.12
C TYR A 186 10.75 -3.43 -11.06
N LYS A 187 10.23 -4.63 -11.38
CA LYS A 187 9.46 -5.43 -10.41
C LYS A 187 10.26 -5.76 -9.16
N LEU A 188 11.60 -5.95 -9.28
CA LEU A 188 12.48 -6.34 -8.18
C LEU A 188 12.67 -5.23 -7.11
N GLY A 189 12.14 -4.03 -7.34
CA GLY A 189 12.09 -2.94 -6.37
C GLY A 189 10.95 -3.06 -5.36
N TYR A 190 9.97 -3.91 -5.60
CA TYR A 190 8.87 -4.09 -4.67
C TYR A 190 9.25 -4.98 -3.48
N ALA A 191 8.76 -4.65 -2.29
CA ALA A 191 9.14 -5.32 -1.04
C ALA A 191 8.91 -6.84 -1.03
N THR A 192 7.98 -7.36 -1.85
CA THR A 192 7.73 -8.80 -1.97
C THR A 192 8.95 -9.60 -2.45
N TRP A 193 9.91 -8.94 -3.10
CA TRP A 193 11.15 -9.55 -3.57
C TRP A 193 12.26 -9.59 -2.51
N ALA A 194 11.96 -9.20 -1.26
CA ALA A 194 12.93 -9.25 -0.17
C ALA A 194 13.32 -10.70 0.18
N PRO A 195 14.57 -10.91 0.66
CA PRO A 195 15.05 -12.23 1.09
C PRO A 195 14.51 -12.57 2.49
N LEU A 196 14.58 -13.84 2.88
CA LEU A 196 14.24 -14.32 4.21
C LEU A 196 15.39 -15.07 4.87
N PRO A 197 15.56 -14.91 6.21
CA PRO A 197 16.50 -15.71 6.99
C PRO A 197 15.97 -17.13 7.23
N LYS A 198 16.84 -18.07 7.53
CA LYS A 198 16.46 -19.48 7.78
C LYS A 198 15.42 -19.63 8.89
N VAL A 199 15.50 -18.81 9.93
CA VAL A 199 14.55 -18.85 11.07
C VAL A 199 13.09 -18.63 10.65
N PHE A 200 12.84 -18.01 9.50
CA PHE A 200 11.49 -17.88 8.95
C PHE A 200 10.83 -19.24 8.71
N PHE A 201 11.58 -20.19 8.14
CA PHE A 201 11.05 -21.50 7.72
C PHE A 201 10.74 -22.43 8.90
N ASP A 202 11.23 -22.13 10.10
CA ASP A 202 10.92 -22.88 11.32
C ASP A 202 9.48 -22.62 11.79
N ASP A 203 9.03 -21.35 11.79
CA ASP A 203 7.66 -20.95 12.14
C ASP A 203 7.26 -19.63 11.44
N PRO A 204 6.77 -19.68 10.20
CA PRO A 204 6.36 -18.51 9.44
C PRO A 204 5.29 -17.66 10.15
N LYS A 205 4.40 -18.31 10.92
CA LYS A 205 3.35 -17.59 11.63
C LYS A 205 3.90 -16.77 12.80
N ALA A 206 4.77 -17.34 13.61
CA ALA A 206 5.44 -16.61 14.68
C ALA A 206 6.36 -15.52 14.12
N PHE A 207 7.05 -15.79 13.01
CA PHE A 207 7.90 -14.83 12.31
C PHE A 207 7.11 -13.58 11.89
N GLY A 208 5.94 -13.73 11.31
CA GLY A 208 5.11 -12.59 10.88
C GLY A 208 4.66 -11.66 12.02
N GLN A 209 4.76 -12.11 13.29
CA GLN A 209 4.50 -11.29 14.47
C GLN A 209 5.78 -10.65 15.05
N LYS A 210 6.96 -11.20 14.72
CA LYS A 210 8.28 -10.74 15.16
C LYS A 210 9.32 -10.94 14.06
N PRO A 211 9.20 -10.18 12.96
CA PRO A 211 10.03 -10.41 11.78
C PRO A 211 11.51 -10.11 12.03
N VAL A 212 12.36 -10.88 11.37
CA VAL A 212 13.80 -10.70 11.28
C VAL A 212 14.14 -10.35 9.85
N GLY A 213 14.28 -9.07 9.54
CA GLY A 213 14.59 -8.58 8.20
C GLY A 213 16.07 -8.30 7.99
N ASN A 214 16.37 -7.57 6.91
CA ASN A 214 17.68 -7.09 6.51
C ASN A 214 17.69 -5.58 6.21
N GLY A 215 16.64 -4.88 6.62
CA GLY A 215 16.42 -3.46 6.38
C GLY A 215 17.12 -2.53 7.38
N PRO A 216 16.92 -1.21 7.24
CA PRO A 216 17.55 -0.19 8.09
C PRO A 216 17.07 -0.21 9.53
N TYR A 217 15.94 -0.83 9.80
CA TYR A 217 15.40 -0.99 11.14
C TYR A 217 15.13 -2.44 11.47
N GLN A 218 15.25 -2.80 12.74
CA GLN A 218 14.90 -4.12 13.28
C GLN A 218 13.68 -4.03 14.19
N PHE A 219 12.87 -5.05 14.18
CA PHE A 219 11.64 -5.15 14.95
C PHE A 219 11.91 -5.14 16.46
N GLU A 220 11.09 -4.40 17.22
CA GLU A 220 11.10 -4.41 18.69
C GLU A 220 9.79 -4.94 19.29
N LYS A 221 8.64 -4.38 18.87
CA LYS A 221 7.33 -4.83 19.37
C LYS A 221 6.18 -4.45 18.45
N TRP A 222 5.09 -5.18 18.59
CA TRP A 222 3.79 -4.89 17.98
C TRP A 222 2.69 -4.98 19.05
N ASP A 223 2.19 -3.83 19.46
CA ASP A 223 1.00 -3.68 20.27
C ASP A 223 -0.19 -3.47 19.33
N HIS A 224 -0.90 -4.54 19.01
CA HIS A 224 -1.99 -4.52 18.04
C HIS A 224 -2.99 -3.39 18.30
N LYS A 225 -3.38 -2.70 17.23
CA LYS A 225 -4.28 -1.53 17.23
C LYS A 225 -3.78 -0.32 18.00
N LYS A 226 -2.50 -0.30 18.37
CA LYS A 226 -1.85 0.82 19.08
C LYS A 226 -0.60 1.30 18.38
N LEU A 227 0.43 0.45 18.29
CA LEU A 227 1.69 0.81 17.65
C LEU A 227 2.53 -0.41 17.26
N ILE A 228 3.35 -0.22 16.23
CA ILE A 228 4.51 -1.04 15.94
C ILE A 228 5.75 -0.20 16.25
N GLN A 229 6.76 -0.78 16.87
CA GLN A 229 8.02 -0.11 17.17
C GLN A 229 9.19 -0.88 16.58
N VAL A 230 10.08 -0.14 15.94
CA VAL A 230 11.31 -0.65 15.34
C VAL A 230 12.47 0.22 15.78
N LYS A 231 13.68 -0.33 15.88
CA LYS A 231 14.91 0.41 16.19
C LYS A 231 15.91 0.35 15.06
N ALA A 232 16.76 1.35 14.94
CA ALA A 232 17.82 1.41 13.94
C ALA A 232 18.72 0.15 14.01
N PHE A 233 19.10 -0.35 12.84
CA PHE A 233 20.04 -1.47 12.70
C PHE A 233 21.43 -0.93 12.32
N ASP A 234 22.35 -0.93 13.28
CA ASP A 234 23.67 -0.33 13.12
C ASP A 234 24.52 -0.97 12.03
N ASP A 235 24.35 -2.28 11.80
CA ASP A 235 25.08 -3.06 10.79
C ASP A 235 24.48 -2.96 9.39
N TYR A 236 23.43 -2.17 9.18
CA TYR A 236 22.82 -1.98 7.85
C TYR A 236 23.82 -1.44 6.83
N LYS A 237 23.86 -2.06 5.65
CA LYS A 237 24.84 -1.79 4.57
C LYS A 237 24.28 -1.00 3.39
N GLY A 238 22.95 -0.77 3.37
CA GLY A 238 22.30 -0.07 2.27
C GLY A 238 22.54 1.44 2.27
N PRO A 239 22.08 2.13 1.20
CA PRO A 239 22.29 3.56 1.04
C PRO A 239 21.55 4.40 2.09
N ASN A 240 20.39 3.95 2.56
CA ASN A 240 19.52 4.69 3.46
C ASN A 240 19.70 4.25 4.92
N LYS A 241 20.90 4.45 5.49
CA LYS A 241 21.15 4.18 6.91
C LYS A 241 20.37 5.15 7.79
N ALA A 242 19.76 4.64 8.86
CA ALA A 242 18.93 5.43 9.77
C ALA A 242 19.72 6.58 10.45
N ALA A 243 19.23 7.81 10.31
CA ALA A 243 19.72 9.00 11.01
C ALA A 243 19.07 9.20 12.38
N ASN A 244 18.05 8.42 12.72
CA ASN A 244 17.35 8.39 14.00
C ASN A 244 17.55 7.04 14.70
N LYS A 245 17.08 6.90 15.95
CA LYS A 245 17.27 5.68 16.73
C LYS A 245 16.20 4.62 16.51
N GLY A 246 15.07 4.98 15.90
CA GLY A 246 13.97 4.07 15.65
C GLY A 246 12.67 4.79 15.31
N ILE A 247 11.65 4.01 15.00
CA ILE A 247 10.34 4.51 14.57
C ILE A 247 9.24 3.91 15.45
N GLN A 248 8.25 4.73 15.80
CA GLN A 248 6.95 4.30 16.31
C GLN A 248 5.88 4.55 15.23
N PHE A 249 5.37 3.50 14.62
CA PHE A 249 4.19 3.52 13.76
C PHE A 249 2.95 3.50 14.66
N LYS A 250 2.31 4.64 14.86
CA LYS A 250 1.16 4.78 15.77
C LYS A 250 -0.15 4.59 15.00
N ASN A 251 -1.02 3.74 15.52
CA ASN A 251 -2.35 3.53 14.96
C ASN A 251 -3.36 4.52 15.55
N TYR A 252 -4.11 5.19 14.70
CA TYR A 252 -5.17 6.11 15.05
C TYR A 252 -6.51 5.63 14.49
N ALA A 253 -7.57 5.82 15.26
CA ALA A 253 -8.92 5.47 14.83
C ALA A 253 -9.46 6.41 13.73
N THR A 254 -8.94 7.65 13.66
CA THR A 254 -9.29 8.64 12.63
C THR A 254 -8.09 9.52 12.31
N VAL A 255 -8.05 10.04 11.08
CA VAL A 255 -7.00 10.97 10.64
C VAL A 255 -7.02 12.30 11.41
N GLU A 256 -8.20 12.73 11.89
CA GLU A 256 -8.34 13.94 12.71
C GLU A 256 -7.71 13.77 14.09
N ALA A 257 -7.69 12.54 14.64
CA ALA A 257 -7.00 12.26 15.89
C ALA A 257 -5.48 12.37 15.71
N ALA A 258 -4.94 11.79 14.64
CA ALA A 258 -3.52 11.92 14.28
C ALA A 258 -3.15 13.40 14.03
N TYR A 259 -4.02 14.14 13.32
CA TYR A 259 -3.80 15.57 13.07
C TYR A 259 -3.70 16.39 14.35
N ARG A 260 -4.60 16.18 15.31
CA ARG A 260 -4.51 16.88 16.62
C ARG A 260 -3.21 16.57 17.34
N ASP A 261 -2.74 15.33 17.24
CA ASP A 261 -1.51 14.91 17.90
C ASP A 261 -0.26 15.50 17.24
N VAL A 262 -0.19 15.63 15.92
CA VAL A 262 0.96 16.29 15.28
C VAL A 262 0.99 17.80 15.60
N VAL A 263 -0.15 18.46 15.61
CA VAL A 263 -0.24 19.90 15.98
C VAL A 263 0.15 20.13 17.44
N SER A 264 -0.20 19.22 18.35
CA SER A 264 0.14 19.29 19.78
C SER A 264 1.54 18.78 20.13
N GLY A 265 2.27 18.17 19.17
CA GLY A 265 3.61 17.61 19.40
C GLY A 265 3.65 16.20 20.00
N ASN A 266 2.51 15.50 20.06
CA ASN A 266 2.41 14.10 20.51
C ASN A 266 2.68 13.08 19.40
N LEU A 267 2.69 13.54 18.16
CA LEU A 267 3.06 12.81 16.95
C LEU A 267 4.05 13.67 16.17
N ASP A 268 5.11 13.06 15.60
CA ASP A 268 6.12 13.83 14.86
C ASP A 268 5.69 14.08 13.42
N ILE A 269 5.11 13.07 12.73
CA ILE A 269 4.78 13.11 11.32
C ILE A 269 3.35 12.61 11.12
N ILE A 270 2.57 13.35 10.31
CA ILE A 270 1.29 12.91 9.79
C ILE A 270 1.40 12.71 8.28
N ARG A 271 1.07 11.50 7.81
CA ARG A 271 1.16 11.15 6.39
C ARG A 271 0.10 11.82 5.54
N GLN A 272 -1.12 11.94 6.06
CA GLN A 272 -2.22 12.55 5.34
C GLN A 272 -3.20 13.26 6.27
N VAL A 273 -3.50 14.51 5.97
CA VAL A 273 -4.51 15.31 6.66
C VAL A 273 -5.89 15.02 6.08
N GLY A 274 -6.88 14.82 6.95
CA GLY A 274 -8.27 14.59 6.55
C GLY A 274 -8.96 15.84 5.98
N PRO A 275 -10.04 15.67 5.21
CA PRO A 275 -10.73 16.77 4.53
C PRO A 275 -11.13 17.93 5.45
N THR A 276 -11.52 17.63 6.68
CA THR A 276 -11.94 18.62 7.69
C THR A 276 -10.82 19.59 8.07
N ASP A 277 -9.57 19.13 8.07
CA ASP A 277 -8.41 19.89 8.54
C ASP A 277 -7.57 20.48 7.39
N LEU A 278 -7.81 20.05 6.14
CA LEU A 278 -7.11 20.56 4.95
C LEU A 278 -7.11 22.09 4.80
N PRO A 279 -8.19 22.85 5.14
CA PRO A 279 -8.18 24.30 5.02
C PRO A 279 -7.16 25.02 5.90
N LYS A 280 -6.71 24.40 7.00
CA LYS A 280 -5.88 25.05 8.02
C LYS A 280 -4.49 24.42 8.23
N TYR A 281 -4.25 23.18 7.75
CA TYR A 281 -3.04 22.43 8.09
C TYR A 281 -1.73 23.15 7.72
N LYS A 282 -1.73 23.91 6.61
CA LYS A 282 -0.55 24.69 6.21
C LYS A 282 -0.24 25.81 7.21
N GLN A 283 -1.27 26.42 7.80
CA GLN A 283 -1.10 27.42 8.85
C GLN A 283 -0.64 26.77 10.16
N ASP A 284 -1.26 25.65 10.53
CA ASP A 284 -0.99 24.96 11.80
C ASP A 284 0.42 24.33 11.85
N LEU A 285 0.88 23.75 10.73
CA LEU A 285 2.19 23.10 10.63
C LEU A 285 3.31 24.02 10.10
N GLY A 286 2.94 25.16 9.46
CA GLY A 286 3.92 26.11 8.93
C GLY A 286 4.89 25.46 7.93
N ASP A 287 6.21 25.63 8.16
CA ASP A 287 7.27 25.06 7.31
C ASP A 287 7.29 23.51 7.30
N GLY A 288 6.61 22.88 8.26
CA GLY A 288 6.47 21.43 8.31
C GLY A 288 5.33 20.89 7.45
N ALA A 289 4.51 21.74 6.81
CA ALA A 289 3.45 21.28 5.92
C ALA A 289 4.02 20.75 4.61
N ILE A 290 3.56 19.56 4.21
CA ILE A 290 3.99 18.88 2.98
C ILE A 290 2.83 18.82 2.00
N GLU A 291 3.08 19.23 0.75
CA GLU A 291 2.16 19.08 -0.38
C GLU A 291 2.93 18.78 -1.65
N GLN A 292 2.81 17.56 -2.16
CA GLN A 292 3.37 17.18 -3.47
C GLN A 292 2.54 16.07 -4.13
N PRO A 293 2.49 16.00 -5.48
CA PRO A 293 1.92 14.86 -6.19
C PRO A 293 2.80 13.62 -5.96
N TYR A 294 2.18 12.43 -5.97
CA TYR A 294 2.88 11.15 -5.98
C TYR A 294 2.14 10.14 -6.87
N SER A 295 2.76 8.99 -7.10
CA SER A 295 2.31 8.01 -8.09
C SER A 295 1.16 7.16 -7.58
N ALA A 296 0.00 7.79 -7.35
CA ALA A 296 -1.20 7.11 -6.86
C ALA A 296 -2.50 7.62 -7.48
N ILE A 297 -3.49 6.72 -7.51
CA ILE A 297 -4.83 6.99 -8.03
C ILE A 297 -5.91 6.50 -7.07
N GLN A 298 -7.02 7.23 -6.98
CA GLN A 298 -8.28 6.79 -6.39
C GLN A 298 -9.25 6.35 -7.47
N THR A 299 -9.89 5.20 -7.27
CA THR A 299 -10.89 4.66 -8.18
C THR A 299 -12.14 4.21 -7.42
N LEU A 300 -13.25 4.00 -8.16
CA LEU A 300 -14.35 3.14 -7.73
C LEU A 300 -14.29 1.84 -8.52
N VAL A 301 -14.23 0.72 -7.85
CA VAL A 301 -14.11 -0.60 -8.46
C VAL A 301 -15.42 -1.35 -8.35
N PRO A 302 -16.06 -1.74 -9.48
CA PRO A 302 -17.22 -2.61 -9.46
C PRO A 302 -16.84 -4.01 -8.97
N ALA A 303 -17.65 -4.59 -8.10
CA ALA A 303 -17.55 -5.99 -7.72
C ALA A 303 -18.29 -6.83 -8.77
N PHE A 304 -17.60 -7.27 -9.82
CA PHE A 304 -18.20 -8.01 -10.94
C PHE A 304 -18.81 -9.36 -10.56
N TYR A 305 -18.48 -9.89 -9.39
CA TYR A 305 -19.13 -11.05 -8.79
C TYR A 305 -20.47 -10.72 -8.10
N SER A 306 -20.73 -9.44 -7.81
CA SER A 306 -21.94 -9.00 -7.11
C SER A 306 -23.18 -9.08 -7.99
N LYS A 307 -24.36 -9.19 -7.34
CA LYS A 307 -25.66 -9.13 -8.04
C LYS A 307 -25.81 -7.86 -8.89
N THR A 308 -25.19 -6.75 -8.46
CA THR A 308 -25.29 -5.45 -9.17
C THR A 308 -24.50 -5.43 -10.46
N PHE A 309 -23.31 -6.06 -10.50
CA PHE A 309 -22.36 -5.86 -11.61
C PHE A 309 -22.01 -7.13 -12.40
N LYS A 310 -22.51 -8.31 -12.02
CA LYS A 310 -22.15 -9.58 -12.66
C LYS A 310 -22.35 -9.61 -14.19
N ASP A 311 -23.39 -8.97 -14.69
CA ASP A 311 -23.73 -8.95 -16.13
C ASP A 311 -24.01 -7.52 -16.59
N ILE A 312 -23.35 -6.52 -15.99
CA ILE A 312 -23.61 -5.11 -16.26
C ILE A 312 -23.11 -4.71 -17.64
N ASP A 313 -23.92 -3.96 -18.38
CA ASP A 313 -23.46 -3.32 -19.62
C ASP A 313 -22.44 -2.21 -19.28
N PRO A 314 -21.26 -2.17 -19.92
CA PRO A 314 -20.26 -1.12 -19.69
C PRO A 314 -20.79 0.31 -19.85
N LYS A 315 -21.84 0.53 -20.63
CA LYS A 315 -22.51 1.84 -20.74
C LYS A 315 -23.01 2.37 -19.40
N VAL A 316 -23.46 1.48 -18.51
CA VAL A 316 -23.86 1.88 -17.16
C VAL A 316 -22.67 2.44 -16.40
N LEU A 317 -21.51 1.77 -16.45
CA LEU A 317 -20.28 2.22 -15.79
C LEU A 317 -19.74 3.52 -16.38
N GLN A 318 -19.78 3.66 -17.72
CA GLN A 318 -19.46 4.91 -18.41
C GLN A 318 -20.40 6.05 -17.97
N GLY A 319 -21.70 5.77 -17.90
CA GLY A 319 -22.71 6.73 -17.42
C GLY A 319 -22.49 7.11 -15.95
N LEU A 320 -22.20 6.15 -15.08
CA LEU A 320 -21.84 6.43 -13.67
C LEU A 320 -20.58 7.28 -13.56
N SER A 321 -19.57 7.04 -14.41
CA SER A 321 -18.36 7.87 -14.48
C SER A 321 -18.68 9.32 -14.85
N MET A 322 -19.51 9.52 -15.87
CA MET A 322 -19.93 10.87 -16.32
C MET A 322 -20.89 11.56 -15.35
N ALA A 323 -21.49 10.82 -14.41
CA ALA A 323 -22.34 11.34 -13.34
C ALA A 323 -21.54 11.95 -12.16
N ILE A 324 -20.22 11.75 -12.11
CA ILE A 324 -19.36 12.21 -11.01
C ILE A 324 -18.73 13.55 -11.37
N ASP A 325 -19.10 14.62 -10.66
CA ASP A 325 -18.50 15.95 -10.79
C ASP A 325 -17.17 16.01 -10.03
N ARG A 326 -16.11 15.49 -10.67
CA ARG A 326 -14.76 15.40 -10.10
C ARG A 326 -14.20 16.78 -9.76
N ASP A 327 -14.42 17.78 -10.63
CA ASP A 327 -13.90 19.13 -10.44
C ASP A 327 -14.50 19.79 -9.20
N THR A 328 -15.83 19.72 -9.04
CA THR A 328 -16.49 20.25 -7.86
C THR A 328 -16.08 19.52 -6.59
N ILE A 329 -16.02 18.18 -6.62
CA ILE A 329 -15.65 17.37 -5.45
C ILE A 329 -14.20 17.64 -5.03
N THR A 330 -13.24 17.63 -5.97
CA THR A 330 -11.84 17.92 -5.65
C THR A 330 -11.65 19.32 -5.12
N LYS A 331 -12.38 20.30 -5.63
CA LYS A 331 -12.31 21.70 -5.19
C LYS A 331 -12.96 21.93 -3.82
N THR A 332 -14.17 21.43 -3.60
CA THR A 332 -15.01 21.81 -2.45
C THR A 332 -14.88 20.84 -1.27
N VAL A 333 -14.74 19.54 -1.52
CA VAL A 333 -14.63 18.50 -0.49
C VAL A 333 -13.17 18.17 -0.18
N LEU A 334 -12.34 18.07 -1.23
CA LEU A 334 -10.93 17.71 -1.10
C LEU A 334 -9.99 18.93 -1.14
N ASN A 335 -10.53 20.14 -1.09
CA ASN A 335 -9.80 21.39 -0.95
C ASN A 335 -8.60 21.54 -1.93
N ASN A 336 -8.79 21.13 -3.19
CA ASN A 336 -7.77 21.09 -4.26
C ASN A 336 -6.54 20.21 -3.95
N THR A 337 -6.64 19.28 -3.01
CA THR A 337 -5.55 18.37 -2.66
C THR A 337 -5.49 17.12 -3.54
N ARG A 338 -6.31 17.06 -4.57
CA ARG A 338 -6.37 16.00 -5.58
C ARG A 338 -6.56 16.62 -6.96
N THR A 339 -6.10 15.92 -7.98
CA THR A 339 -6.28 16.32 -9.39
C THR A 339 -7.25 15.35 -10.05
N PRO A 340 -8.35 15.79 -10.70
CA PRO A 340 -9.24 14.91 -11.44
C PRO A 340 -8.48 13.99 -12.39
N ALA A 341 -8.81 12.70 -12.39
CA ALA A 341 -8.14 11.72 -13.23
C ALA A 341 -8.76 11.67 -14.63
N ASN A 342 -7.91 11.57 -15.65
CA ASN A 342 -8.25 11.40 -17.07
C ASN A 342 -7.75 10.09 -17.66
N SER A 343 -7.11 9.24 -16.85
CA SER A 343 -6.64 7.89 -17.20
C SER A 343 -6.47 7.06 -15.94
N TRP A 344 -6.15 5.76 -16.09
CA TRP A 344 -5.83 4.88 -14.95
C TRP A 344 -4.40 5.02 -14.47
N THR A 345 -3.50 5.54 -15.32
CA THR A 345 -2.08 5.73 -15.01
C THR A 345 -1.83 7.16 -14.53
N PRO A 346 -1.27 7.40 -13.32
CA PRO A 346 -0.96 8.74 -12.83
C PRO A 346 0.09 9.47 -13.66
N PRO A 347 0.09 10.83 -13.67
CA PRO A 347 1.03 11.63 -14.49
C PRO A 347 2.53 11.41 -14.20
N GLN A 348 2.89 10.99 -12.98
CA GLN A 348 4.28 10.73 -12.58
C GLN A 348 4.80 9.36 -13.05
N VAL A 349 3.93 8.53 -13.61
CA VAL A 349 4.25 7.15 -14.02
C VAL A 349 4.56 7.09 -15.50
N LYS A 350 5.66 6.43 -15.86
CA LYS A 350 6.05 6.19 -17.25
C LYS A 350 4.92 5.46 -18.01
N GLY A 351 4.48 6.04 -19.12
CA GLY A 351 3.37 5.51 -19.89
C GLY A 351 2.01 6.18 -19.60
N ASN A 352 1.95 7.18 -18.71
CA ASN A 352 0.78 8.05 -18.62
C ASN A 352 0.41 8.63 -19.99
N GLN A 353 -0.88 8.72 -20.28
CA GLN A 353 -1.39 9.31 -21.50
C GLN A 353 -2.74 10.00 -21.27
N ASP A 354 -3.03 10.97 -22.10
CA ASP A 354 -4.39 11.48 -22.25
C ASP A 354 -5.17 10.52 -23.17
N LEU A 355 -6.25 9.94 -22.65
CA LEU A 355 -7.08 9.00 -23.40
C LEU A 355 -8.02 9.69 -24.41
N GLY A 356 -8.06 11.02 -24.44
CA GLY A 356 -8.87 11.79 -25.39
C GLY A 356 -10.37 11.52 -25.31
N THR A 357 -10.88 11.16 -24.12
CA THR A 357 -12.26 10.74 -23.89
C THR A 357 -13.01 11.72 -22.98
N ASP A 358 -14.32 11.84 -23.18
CA ASP A 358 -15.21 12.59 -22.30
C ASP A 358 -15.82 11.73 -21.16
N VAL A 359 -15.51 10.42 -21.10
CA VAL A 359 -16.07 9.49 -20.10
C VAL A 359 -15.73 9.90 -18.67
N PHE A 360 -14.64 10.63 -18.46
CA PHE A 360 -14.23 11.14 -17.15
C PHE A 360 -14.70 12.58 -16.89
N THR A 361 -15.37 13.20 -17.85
CA THR A 361 -15.91 14.56 -17.75
C THR A 361 -17.36 14.53 -17.25
N TYR A 362 -17.70 15.41 -16.30
CA TYR A 362 -19.06 15.51 -15.76
C TYR A 362 -20.04 15.94 -16.85
N ASN A 363 -21.04 15.10 -17.12
CA ASN A 363 -22.12 15.38 -18.05
C ASN A 363 -23.40 14.64 -17.62
N PRO A 364 -24.26 15.26 -16.80
CA PRO A 364 -25.43 14.59 -16.22
C PRO A 364 -26.43 14.09 -17.24
N GLU A 365 -26.62 14.81 -18.37
CA GLU A 365 -27.56 14.41 -19.41
C GLU A 365 -27.08 13.15 -20.15
N LYS A 366 -25.80 13.13 -20.55
CA LYS A 366 -25.18 11.96 -21.19
C LYS A 366 -25.09 10.78 -20.20
N ALA A 367 -24.77 11.05 -18.95
CA ALA A 367 -24.75 10.06 -17.85
C ALA A 367 -26.10 9.34 -17.72
N LYS A 368 -27.19 10.09 -17.57
CA LYS A 368 -28.55 9.55 -17.47
C LYS A 368 -28.95 8.72 -18.68
N LYS A 369 -28.59 9.20 -19.88
CA LYS A 369 -28.84 8.50 -21.13
C LYS A 369 -28.11 7.16 -21.19
N LEU A 370 -26.81 7.14 -20.92
CA LEU A 370 -25.98 5.92 -20.95
C LEU A 370 -26.42 4.90 -19.90
N VAL A 371 -26.71 5.32 -18.67
CA VAL A 371 -27.23 4.42 -17.62
C VAL A 371 -28.55 3.76 -18.09
N LYS A 372 -29.46 4.54 -18.71
CA LYS A 372 -30.72 4.01 -19.22
C LYS A 372 -30.51 3.05 -20.41
N GLU A 373 -29.65 3.41 -21.38
CA GLU A 373 -29.35 2.58 -22.55
C GLU A 373 -28.69 1.24 -22.17
N GLY A 374 -27.85 1.23 -21.12
CA GLY A 374 -27.22 0.03 -20.58
C GLY A 374 -28.15 -0.81 -19.66
N GLY A 375 -29.44 -0.47 -19.57
CA GLY A 375 -30.41 -1.24 -18.78
C GLY A 375 -30.55 -0.80 -17.31
N GLY A 376 -29.84 0.27 -16.91
CA GLY A 376 -29.91 0.81 -15.55
C GLY A 376 -29.09 0.03 -14.51
N VAL A 377 -29.09 0.51 -13.29
CA VAL A 377 -28.50 -0.19 -12.13
C VAL A 377 -29.58 -1.10 -11.52
N PRO A 378 -29.32 -2.39 -11.28
CA PRO A 378 -30.27 -3.30 -10.64
C PRO A 378 -30.85 -2.73 -9.34
N ASP A 379 -32.14 -2.91 -9.14
CA ASP A 379 -32.90 -2.38 -7.99
C ASP A 379 -32.78 -0.83 -7.84
N ASN A 380 -32.24 -0.13 -8.85
CA ASN A 380 -31.91 1.30 -8.84
C ASN A 380 -31.05 1.70 -7.62
N LYS A 381 -30.21 0.80 -7.11
CA LYS A 381 -29.46 0.99 -5.87
C LYS A 381 -27.98 0.65 -6.01
N LEU A 382 -27.12 1.55 -5.53
CA LEU A 382 -25.67 1.45 -5.56
C LEU A 382 -25.09 1.64 -4.17
N PHE A 383 -24.19 0.75 -3.76
CA PHE A 383 -23.41 0.87 -2.53
C PHE A 383 -21.95 1.12 -2.86
N ILE A 384 -21.32 2.07 -2.17
CA ILE A 384 -19.86 2.31 -2.24
C ILE A 384 -19.26 1.96 -0.89
N GLN A 385 -18.60 0.80 -0.81
CA GLN A 385 -17.88 0.36 0.38
C GLN A 385 -16.60 1.18 0.58
N TYR A 386 -16.31 1.56 1.84
CA TYR A 386 -15.10 2.26 2.24
C TYR A 386 -14.76 2.00 3.71
N ASN A 387 -13.49 2.16 4.09
CA ASN A 387 -13.05 2.11 5.48
C ASN A 387 -13.22 3.49 6.17
N SER A 388 -13.70 3.49 7.42
CA SER A 388 -14.02 4.70 8.16
C SER A 388 -12.80 5.43 8.71
N ASP A 389 -11.69 4.73 8.91
CA ASP A 389 -10.42 5.25 9.44
C ASP A 389 -9.58 6.02 8.42
N GLY A 390 -9.92 5.97 7.12
CA GLY A 390 -9.16 6.57 6.02
C GLY A 390 -9.67 7.94 5.51
N GLY A 391 -10.63 8.61 6.20
CA GLY A 391 -11.15 9.93 5.78
C GLY A 391 -11.95 9.90 4.47
N HIS A 392 -12.66 8.80 4.19
CA HIS A 392 -13.35 8.60 2.92
C HIS A 392 -14.83 9.03 2.90
N LYS A 393 -15.44 9.21 4.07
CA LYS A 393 -16.88 9.46 4.21
C LYS A 393 -17.38 10.67 3.41
N GLU A 394 -16.68 11.76 3.51
CA GLU A 394 -17.10 13.06 2.94
C GLU A 394 -17.14 12.99 1.41
N TRP A 395 -16.06 12.50 0.79
CA TRP A 395 -16.01 12.41 -0.66
C TRP A 395 -16.90 11.28 -1.22
N VAL A 396 -17.06 10.15 -0.52
CA VAL A 396 -18.01 9.10 -0.93
C VAL A 396 -19.43 9.63 -0.89
N THR A 397 -19.78 10.42 0.13
CA THR A 397 -21.08 11.08 0.21
C THR A 397 -21.30 12.02 -0.98
N ALA A 398 -20.31 12.86 -1.31
CA ALA A 398 -20.39 13.81 -2.43
C ALA A 398 -20.49 13.09 -3.79
N VAL A 399 -19.73 11.99 -4.00
CA VAL A 399 -19.83 11.14 -5.19
C VAL A 399 -21.23 10.53 -5.31
N CYS A 400 -21.77 9.99 -4.22
CA CYS A 400 -23.12 9.45 -4.20
C CYS A 400 -24.20 10.51 -4.49
N GLU A 401 -24.05 11.71 -3.99
CA GLU A 401 -24.95 12.84 -4.29
C GLU A 401 -24.86 13.23 -5.77
N SER A 402 -23.66 13.31 -6.32
CA SER A 402 -23.44 13.60 -7.75
C SER A 402 -24.13 12.56 -8.65
N ILE A 403 -23.90 11.27 -8.38
CA ILE A 403 -24.54 10.16 -9.12
C ILE A 403 -26.08 10.24 -8.99
N ARG A 404 -26.59 10.46 -7.81
CA ARG A 404 -28.03 10.54 -7.53
C ARG A 404 -28.69 11.71 -8.29
N ASN A 405 -28.05 12.87 -8.26
CA ASN A 405 -28.55 14.06 -8.93
C ASN A 405 -28.53 13.93 -10.46
N ALA A 406 -27.48 13.34 -11.02
CA ALA A 406 -27.32 13.16 -12.47
C ALA A 406 -28.22 12.05 -13.04
N THR A 407 -28.36 10.91 -12.36
CA THR A 407 -28.96 9.70 -12.92
C THR A 407 -30.24 9.25 -12.26
N GLY A 408 -30.51 9.66 -11.02
CA GLY A 408 -31.61 9.17 -10.20
C GLY A 408 -31.32 7.81 -9.52
N VAL A 409 -30.11 7.28 -9.66
CA VAL A 409 -29.69 6.03 -8.96
C VAL A 409 -29.49 6.32 -7.47
N ASP A 410 -30.11 5.53 -6.60
CA ASP A 410 -29.97 5.63 -5.15
C ASP A 410 -28.58 5.12 -4.72
N CYS A 411 -27.59 6.04 -4.65
CA CYS A 411 -26.22 5.72 -4.22
C CYS A 411 -26.05 5.99 -2.72
N VAL A 412 -25.47 5.02 -2.00
CA VAL A 412 -25.26 5.06 -0.55
C VAL A 412 -23.85 4.58 -0.20
N GLY A 413 -23.18 5.27 0.74
CA GLY A 413 -21.92 4.78 1.33
C GLY A 413 -22.15 3.54 2.21
N ASP A 414 -21.25 2.55 2.16
CA ASP A 414 -21.24 1.34 2.97
C ASP A 414 -19.96 1.28 3.84
N PRO A 415 -19.91 1.97 4.98
CA PRO A 415 -18.71 2.07 5.80
C PRO A 415 -18.36 0.73 6.46
N LYS A 416 -17.04 0.39 6.43
CA LYS A 416 -16.44 -0.64 7.27
C LYS A 416 -15.70 0.05 8.42
N PRO A 417 -15.56 -0.61 9.59
CA PRO A 417 -14.98 0.05 10.77
C PRO A 417 -13.52 0.48 10.54
N ASP A 418 -12.73 -0.32 9.86
CA ASP A 418 -11.31 -0.09 9.59
C ASP A 418 -10.88 -0.67 8.24
N PHE A 419 -9.65 -0.35 7.80
CA PHE A 419 -9.12 -0.78 6.52
C PHE A 419 -8.93 -2.30 6.41
N PRO A 420 -8.39 -3.03 7.41
CA PRO A 420 -8.33 -4.49 7.36
C PRO A 420 -9.68 -5.17 7.14
N THR A 421 -10.73 -4.70 7.83
CA THR A 421 -12.09 -5.24 7.65
C THR A 421 -12.64 -4.95 6.24
N ASP A 422 -12.31 -3.79 5.67
CA ASP A 422 -12.68 -3.43 4.30
C ASP A 422 -11.99 -4.34 3.27
N LEU A 423 -10.69 -4.60 3.45
CA LEU A 423 -9.93 -5.52 2.60
C LEU A 423 -10.43 -6.96 2.72
N GLU A 424 -10.66 -7.46 3.94
CA GLU A 424 -11.19 -8.81 4.16
C GLU A 424 -12.53 -9.02 3.42
N ALA A 425 -13.40 -8.01 3.41
CA ALA A 425 -14.66 -8.08 2.67
C ALA A 425 -14.44 -8.15 1.14
N ARG A 426 -13.40 -7.50 0.61
CA ARG A 426 -13.02 -7.57 -0.82
C ARG A 426 -12.42 -8.94 -1.15
N ASP A 427 -11.49 -9.43 -0.34
CA ASP A 427 -10.82 -10.72 -0.53
C ASP A 427 -11.81 -11.91 -0.54
N ASN A 428 -12.87 -11.80 0.26
CA ASN A 428 -13.91 -12.82 0.41
C ASN A 428 -15.15 -12.59 -0.47
N ASP A 429 -15.08 -11.73 -1.50
CA ASP A 429 -16.15 -11.44 -2.45
C ASP A 429 -17.47 -10.98 -1.77
N GLN A 430 -17.38 -10.17 -0.71
CA GLN A 430 -18.51 -9.71 0.10
C GLN A 430 -18.98 -8.29 -0.19
N VAL A 431 -18.36 -7.60 -1.17
CA VAL A 431 -18.77 -6.26 -1.57
C VAL A 431 -20.12 -6.29 -2.27
N LYS A 432 -21.04 -5.43 -1.85
CA LYS A 432 -22.43 -5.42 -2.37
C LYS A 432 -22.56 -4.89 -3.79
N SER A 433 -21.78 -3.86 -4.11
CA SER A 433 -21.79 -3.20 -5.42
C SER A 433 -20.40 -2.75 -5.82
N MET A 434 -19.97 -1.57 -5.37
CA MET A 434 -18.65 -1.00 -5.60
C MET A 434 -17.88 -0.83 -4.29
N TYR A 435 -16.57 -0.69 -4.41
CA TYR A 435 -15.74 -0.25 -3.30
C TYR A 435 -14.81 0.87 -3.75
N ARG A 436 -14.37 1.69 -2.80
CA ARG A 436 -13.29 2.61 -3.04
C ARG A 436 -12.02 1.81 -3.30
N GLY A 437 -11.47 1.88 -4.48
CA GLY A 437 -10.17 1.34 -4.82
C GLY A 437 -9.13 2.45 -4.79
N GLY A 438 -7.88 2.08 -4.66
CA GLY A 438 -6.75 2.98 -4.80
C GLY A 438 -5.52 2.16 -5.09
N TRP A 439 -4.57 2.74 -5.79
CA TRP A 439 -3.29 2.11 -6.06
C TRP A 439 -2.17 3.13 -5.93
N VAL A 440 -1.12 2.72 -5.26
CA VAL A 440 0.16 3.42 -5.21
C VAL A 440 1.11 2.61 -6.07
N ALA A 441 1.93 3.24 -6.87
CA ALA A 441 2.87 2.54 -7.72
C ALA A 441 3.86 1.71 -6.89
N ASP A 442 3.98 0.42 -7.19
CA ASP A 442 5.06 -0.42 -6.64
C ASP A 442 6.35 -0.23 -7.45
N TYR A 443 6.19 0.15 -8.71
CA TYR A 443 7.26 0.56 -9.63
C TYR A 443 6.72 1.55 -10.68
N PRO A 444 7.57 2.47 -11.21
CA PRO A 444 7.12 3.67 -11.94
C PRO A 444 6.76 3.43 -13.40
N VAL A 445 6.00 2.39 -13.72
CA VAL A 445 5.58 2.04 -15.09
C VAL A 445 4.08 1.74 -15.14
N ASN A 446 3.41 2.12 -16.23
CA ASN A 446 1.97 1.90 -16.41
C ASN A 446 1.53 0.44 -16.26
N VAL A 447 2.40 -0.51 -16.53
CA VAL A 447 2.16 -1.95 -16.30
C VAL A 447 1.66 -2.21 -14.88
N ASN A 448 2.25 -1.55 -13.88
CA ASN A 448 1.88 -1.71 -12.47
C ASN A 448 0.43 -1.30 -12.14
N PHE A 449 -0.10 -0.33 -12.88
CA PHE A 449 -1.48 0.13 -12.73
C PHE A 449 -2.49 -0.69 -13.53
N LEU A 450 -2.03 -1.39 -14.56
CA LEU A 450 -2.90 -2.06 -15.51
C LEU A 450 -2.90 -3.58 -15.32
N LYS A 451 -1.72 -4.21 -15.24
CA LYS A 451 -1.61 -5.67 -15.08
C LYS A 451 -2.02 -6.12 -13.67
N GLU A 452 -1.48 -5.47 -12.64
CA GLU A 452 -1.72 -5.87 -11.24
C GLU A 452 -3.19 -5.69 -10.81
N LEU A 453 -3.93 -4.78 -11.45
CA LEU A 453 -5.32 -4.48 -11.09
C LEU A 453 -6.36 -5.12 -12.02
N TYR A 454 -6.03 -5.37 -13.30
CA TYR A 454 -7.05 -5.73 -14.30
C TYR A 454 -6.75 -7.02 -15.07
N HIS A 455 -5.57 -7.63 -14.92
CA HIS A 455 -5.35 -8.98 -15.43
C HIS A 455 -6.23 -9.97 -14.64
N SER A 456 -6.91 -10.89 -15.34
CA SER A 456 -7.91 -11.79 -14.72
C SER A 456 -7.36 -12.67 -13.59
N LYS A 457 -6.04 -12.93 -13.58
CA LYS A 457 -5.34 -13.74 -12.58
C LYS A 457 -4.60 -12.91 -11.51
N ALA A 458 -4.63 -11.59 -11.61
CA ALA A 458 -3.93 -10.73 -10.64
C ALA A 458 -4.64 -10.77 -9.28
N GLU A 459 -3.86 -10.95 -8.23
CA GLU A 459 -4.38 -11.10 -6.86
C GLU A 459 -5.00 -9.80 -6.34
N SER A 460 -4.48 -8.64 -6.79
CA SER A 460 -5.04 -7.33 -6.45
C SER A 460 -6.32 -6.97 -7.24
N ASN A 461 -6.75 -7.83 -8.18
CA ASN A 461 -8.00 -7.67 -8.89
C ASN A 461 -9.21 -8.11 -8.04
N ASN A 462 -9.43 -7.43 -6.91
CA ASN A 462 -10.53 -7.74 -5.99
C ASN A 462 -11.93 -7.47 -6.56
N GLY A 463 -12.03 -6.76 -7.69
CA GLY A 463 -13.28 -6.61 -8.44
C GLY A 463 -13.66 -7.87 -9.24
N ARG A 464 -12.72 -8.81 -9.41
CA ARG A 464 -12.84 -10.00 -10.26
C ARG A 464 -13.18 -9.66 -11.71
N PHE A 465 -12.65 -8.55 -12.20
CA PHE A 465 -12.72 -8.23 -13.63
C PHE A 465 -12.02 -9.32 -14.43
N SER A 466 -12.62 -9.73 -15.56
CA SER A 466 -12.02 -10.74 -16.43
C SER A 466 -12.43 -10.47 -17.89
N ASP A 467 -11.43 -10.26 -18.74
CA ASP A 467 -11.62 -10.10 -20.17
C ASP A 467 -10.43 -10.72 -20.91
N LYS A 468 -10.71 -11.76 -21.69
CA LYS A 468 -9.68 -12.55 -22.40
C LYS A 468 -8.90 -11.71 -23.42
N GLU A 469 -9.55 -10.77 -24.12
CA GLU A 469 -8.89 -9.91 -25.10
C GLU A 469 -7.87 -8.99 -24.41
N ILE A 470 -8.24 -8.45 -23.24
CA ILE A 470 -7.35 -7.59 -22.45
C ILE A 470 -6.17 -8.40 -21.90
N ASP A 471 -6.40 -9.61 -21.38
CA ASP A 471 -5.31 -10.50 -20.92
C ASP A 471 -4.33 -10.83 -22.08
N GLU A 472 -4.85 -11.11 -23.28
CA GLU A 472 -4.03 -11.35 -24.47
C GLU A 472 -3.24 -10.10 -24.92
N MET A 473 -3.82 -8.91 -24.79
CA MET A 473 -3.12 -7.65 -25.05
C MET A 473 -2.00 -7.40 -24.03
N MET A 474 -2.25 -7.67 -22.76
CA MET A 474 -1.22 -7.57 -21.71
C MET A 474 -0.07 -8.55 -21.96
N ALA A 475 -0.37 -9.81 -22.33
CA ALA A 475 0.65 -10.80 -22.66
C ALA A 475 1.54 -10.36 -23.84
N LYS A 476 0.98 -9.68 -24.85
CA LYS A 476 1.78 -9.09 -25.96
C LYS A 476 2.69 -7.96 -25.46
N GLY A 477 2.23 -7.17 -24.47
CA GLY A 477 3.05 -6.14 -23.84
C GLY A 477 4.21 -6.74 -23.03
N ASP A 478 3.97 -7.87 -22.37
CA ASP A 478 5.00 -8.60 -21.62
C ASP A 478 6.08 -9.18 -22.57
N ASP A 479 5.68 -9.69 -23.74
CA ASP A 479 6.59 -10.25 -24.76
C ASP A 479 7.31 -9.18 -25.61
N ALA A 480 7.17 -7.89 -25.29
CA ALA A 480 7.83 -6.81 -26.00
C ALA A 480 9.37 -6.93 -25.96
N THR A 481 10.04 -6.36 -26.97
CA THR A 481 11.50 -6.47 -27.07
C THR A 481 12.24 -5.38 -26.31
N SER A 482 11.51 -4.33 -25.90
CA SER A 482 12.07 -3.22 -25.09
C SER A 482 11.03 -2.67 -24.12
N MET A 483 11.52 -1.90 -23.13
CA MET A 483 10.66 -1.19 -22.18
C MET A 483 9.71 -0.21 -22.88
N GLU A 484 10.19 0.50 -23.90
CA GLU A 484 9.39 1.48 -24.66
C GLU A 484 8.26 0.80 -25.43
N GLU A 485 8.50 -0.38 -25.99
CA GLU A 485 7.47 -1.19 -26.66
C GLU A 485 6.44 -1.72 -25.67
N ALA A 486 6.89 -2.22 -24.50
CA ALA A 486 6.00 -2.65 -23.42
C ALA A 486 5.09 -1.52 -22.96
N VAL A 487 5.66 -0.35 -22.65
CA VAL A 487 4.90 0.85 -22.27
C VAL A 487 3.83 1.21 -23.29
N LYS A 488 4.17 1.20 -24.59
CA LYS A 488 3.21 1.49 -25.69
C LYS A 488 2.12 0.42 -25.78
N ALA A 489 2.46 -0.85 -25.64
CA ALA A 489 1.48 -1.93 -25.65
C ALA A 489 0.47 -1.78 -24.50
N TYR A 490 0.94 -1.44 -23.30
CA TYR A 490 0.07 -1.17 -22.17
C TYR A 490 -0.72 0.14 -22.30
N GLN A 491 -0.25 1.12 -23.03
CA GLN A 491 -1.07 2.29 -23.41
C GLN A 491 -2.26 1.87 -24.29
N GLU A 492 -2.09 0.91 -25.22
CA GLU A 492 -3.22 0.37 -26.00
C GLU A 492 -4.17 -0.48 -25.12
N VAL A 493 -3.64 -1.23 -24.14
CA VAL A 493 -4.48 -1.88 -23.10
C VAL A 493 -5.34 -0.84 -22.40
N GLU A 494 -4.76 0.26 -21.95
CA GLU A 494 -5.48 1.31 -21.22
C GLU A 494 -6.61 1.94 -22.05
N LYS A 495 -6.40 2.15 -23.36
CA LYS A 495 -7.46 2.56 -24.28
C LYS A 495 -8.60 1.53 -24.37
N LYS A 496 -8.26 0.24 -24.37
CA LYS A 496 -9.26 -0.84 -24.41
C LYS A 496 -10.08 -0.91 -23.12
N LEU A 497 -9.50 -0.55 -21.97
CA LEU A 497 -10.22 -0.48 -20.69
C LEU A 497 -11.38 0.53 -20.73
N LEU A 498 -11.34 1.58 -21.58
CA LEU A 498 -12.46 2.51 -21.76
C LEU A 498 -13.75 1.82 -22.24
N GLU A 499 -13.63 0.76 -23.04
CA GLU A 499 -14.77 0.00 -23.53
C GLU A 499 -15.42 -0.85 -22.44
N LYS A 500 -14.63 -1.30 -21.47
CA LYS A 500 -15.03 -2.26 -20.42
C LYS A 500 -15.29 -1.61 -19.06
N MET A 501 -14.59 -0.52 -18.76
CA MET A 501 -14.68 0.20 -17.49
C MET A 501 -14.48 -0.69 -16.25
N PRO A 502 -13.34 -1.37 -16.10
CA PRO A 502 -13.09 -2.27 -14.96
C PRO A 502 -13.09 -1.51 -13.63
N SER A 503 -12.81 -0.23 -13.66
CA SER A 503 -12.99 0.71 -12.55
C SER A 503 -13.25 2.12 -13.10
N ILE A 504 -13.70 3.01 -12.23
CA ILE A 504 -13.93 4.42 -12.54
C ILE A 504 -12.82 5.24 -11.90
N PRO A 505 -11.84 5.78 -12.67
CA PRO A 505 -10.87 6.75 -12.18
C PRO A 505 -11.55 7.98 -11.58
N LEU A 506 -11.12 8.39 -10.39
CA LEU A 506 -11.65 9.57 -9.73
C LEU A 506 -10.67 10.73 -9.75
N TRP A 507 -9.52 10.55 -9.10
CA TRP A 507 -8.46 11.57 -9.02
C TRP A 507 -7.10 10.95 -8.71
N TYR A 508 -6.07 11.69 -9.08
CA TYR A 508 -4.70 11.43 -8.67
C TYR A 508 -4.42 12.04 -7.31
N TYR A 509 -3.59 11.37 -6.53
CA TYR A 509 -3.25 11.79 -5.20
C TYR A 509 -2.16 12.87 -5.16
N ARG A 510 -2.25 13.68 -4.13
CA ARG A 510 -1.15 14.50 -3.61
C ARG A 510 -1.01 14.15 -2.14
N ILE A 511 0.21 14.02 -1.66
CA ILE A 511 0.43 13.98 -0.22
C ILE A 511 0.06 15.35 0.35
N ASN A 512 -0.72 15.34 1.39
CA ASN A 512 -1.10 16.51 2.18
C ASN A 512 -0.93 16.10 3.63
N GLY A 513 0.30 16.12 4.06
CA GLY A 513 0.74 15.72 5.37
C GLY A 513 1.61 16.80 6.00
N GLY A 514 2.48 16.36 6.88
CA GLY A 514 3.48 17.26 7.44
C GLY A 514 4.07 16.75 8.73
N HIS A 515 4.88 17.60 9.34
CA HIS A 515 5.58 17.24 10.56
C HIS A 515 5.59 18.38 11.58
N GLY A 516 5.71 17.98 12.84
CA GLY A 516 5.91 18.90 13.95
C GLY A 516 7.36 19.43 14.01
N LYS A 517 7.60 20.34 14.95
CA LYS A 517 8.91 21.01 15.14
C LYS A 517 10.00 20.09 15.69
N GLY A 518 9.65 18.91 16.20
CA GLY A 518 10.57 17.96 16.86
C GLY A 518 11.44 17.15 15.88
N VAL A 519 11.16 17.22 14.58
CA VAL A 519 11.90 16.50 13.55
C VAL A 519 12.28 17.41 12.41
N ASP A 520 13.24 16.96 11.60
CA ASP A 520 13.75 17.62 10.42
C ASP A 520 14.06 16.59 9.32
N ASN A 521 14.40 17.06 8.11
CA ASN A 521 14.79 16.20 7.00
C ASN A 521 13.68 15.22 6.56
N VAL A 522 12.43 15.68 6.60
CA VAL A 522 11.26 14.88 6.22
C VAL A 522 11.08 14.97 4.71
N VAL A 523 11.56 13.94 4.01
CA VAL A 523 11.51 13.83 2.54
C VAL A 523 10.45 12.80 2.16
N VAL A 524 9.72 13.07 1.08
CA VAL A 524 8.72 12.17 0.51
C VAL A 524 9.30 11.52 -0.73
N ASP A 525 9.20 10.21 -0.81
CA ASP A 525 9.68 9.42 -1.93
C ASP A 525 8.70 9.37 -3.12
N PHE A 526 9.05 8.59 -4.12
CA PHE A 526 8.25 8.31 -5.31
C PHE A 526 6.85 7.73 -4.99
N HIS A 527 6.75 6.89 -3.96
CA HIS A 527 5.50 6.24 -3.53
C HIS A 527 4.58 7.18 -2.74
N GLY A 528 5.08 8.37 -2.34
CA GLY A 528 4.40 9.25 -1.41
C GLY A 528 4.63 8.87 0.06
N ASP A 529 5.58 8.02 0.34
CA ASP A 529 5.99 7.63 1.67
C ASP A 529 7.11 8.53 2.20
N ILE A 530 7.17 8.69 3.51
CA ILE A 530 8.26 9.44 4.15
C ILE A 530 9.50 8.55 4.21
N GLU A 531 10.61 9.03 3.71
CA GLU A 531 11.92 8.36 3.82
C GLU A 531 12.41 8.37 5.28
N LEU A 532 11.81 7.51 6.10
CA LEU A 532 12.03 7.45 7.55
C LEU A 532 13.51 7.37 7.97
N PRO A 533 14.40 6.68 7.22
CA PRO A 533 15.82 6.66 7.56
C PRO A 533 16.48 8.04 7.54
N GLN A 534 16.01 8.98 6.73
CA GLN A 534 16.59 10.32 6.61
C GLN A 534 16.10 11.29 7.69
N VAL A 535 14.98 10.99 8.33
CA VAL A 535 14.38 11.87 9.35
C VAL A 535 15.30 11.99 10.57
N THR A 536 15.60 13.23 10.96
CA THR A 536 16.40 13.54 12.16
C THR A 536 15.52 14.08 13.29
N VAL A 537 15.86 13.71 14.52
CA VAL A 537 15.22 14.24 15.74
C VAL A 537 16.05 15.43 16.25
N LYS A 538 15.38 16.57 16.52
CA LYS A 538 16.00 17.82 17.04
C LYS A 538 16.36 17.73 18.50
#